data_56b8177334fab11d61e15d2c7b875c6d
#
_entry.id   56b8177334fab11d61e15d2c7b875c6d
#
_cell.length_a   1.000
_cell.length_b   1.000
_cell.length_c   1.000
_cell.angle_alpha   90.00
_cell.angle_beta   90.00
_cell.angle_gamma   90.00
#
_symmetry.space_group_name_H-M   'P 1'
#
loop_
_entity.id
_entity.type
_entity.pdbx_description
1 polymer ?
#
loop_
_entity_poly.entity_id
_entity_poly.type
_entity_poly.pdbx_seq_one_letter_code
_entity_poly.pdbx_strand_id
1 'polypeptide(L)'
;MAVGKEIKQKIGSINNTQKITSAMEMVAASKMRKAQDRMQTSRPYADKIRAVVGHMAHANSEYRHAYLQEREVKRVGYIVVTSDRGLCGGLNTNLLRSLVKDMQELHNKNVEIDICAIGQKGVSFFKSFGGNVIAAKTHLGDAPEAHELIGSVKVMLDSFNNGDIDRLYLAGNEFVNTMTQKPVVRQLLPLAADDDQGMKGQWDYIYEPDAEALLNEMLDRYIESQVYQAVVENTACEMAARMLAMKNATDNAGDIIKELNLLYNKARQAAITQEISEIVGGAAAV
;
A
#
# COMPACT_ATOMS: atom_id res chain seq x y z
N MET A 1 12.25 45.40 13.43
CA MET A 1 11.08 45.28 12.45
C MET A 1 11.21 44.15 11.44
N ALA A 2 12.40 43.79 10.87
CA ALA A 2 12.56 42.71 9.91
C ALA A 2 12.15 41.32 10.45
N VAL A 3 12.57 40.94 11.66
CA VAL A 3 12.28 39.66 12.31
C VAL A 3 10.77 39.42 12.51
N GLY A 4 10.01 40.45 12.94
CA GLY A 4 8.57 40.34 13.13
C GLY A 4 7.80 40.08 11.82
N LYS A 5 8.26 40.69 10.70
CA LYS A 5 7.67 40.49 9.38
C LYS A 5 7.89 39.04 8.87
N GLU A 6 9.09 38.52 9.09
CA GLU A 6 9.43 37.13 8.73
C GLU A 6 8.59 36.11 9.49
N ILE A 7 8.46 36.27 10.83
CA ILE A 7 7.63 35.38 11.66
C ILE A 7 6.17 35.42 11.19
N LYS A 8 5.63 36.62 10.87
CA LYS A 8 4.26 36.76 10.37
C LYS A 8 4.05 36.06 9.02
N GLN A 9 5.05 36.08 8.14
CA GLN A 9 4.99 35.35 6.87
C GLN A 9 5.01 33.82 7.11
N LYS A 10 5.84 33.33 8.02
CA LYS A 10 5.86 31.91 8.41
C LYS A 10 4.51 31.45 8.96
N ILE A 11 3.90 32.25 9.86
CA ILE A 11 2.55 31.97 10.38
C ILE A 11 1.54 31.85 9.23
N GLY A 12 1.56 32.78 8.27
CA GLY A 12 0.68 32.74 7.11
C GLY A 12 0.85 31.48 6.27
N SER A 13 2.11 31.09 6.00
CA SER A 13 2.43 29.86 5.25
C SER A 13 1.93 28.61 5.96
N ILE A 14 2.18 28.47 7.27
CA ILE A 14 1.76 27.29 8.05
C ILE A 14 0.23 27.24 8.22
N ASN A 15 -0.45 28.39 8.35
CA ASN A 15 -1.91 28.45 8.33
C ASN A 15 -2.48 27.90 6.99
N ASN A 16 -1.87 28.24 5.88
CA ASN A 16 -2.29 27.70 4.58
C ASN A 16 -2.06 26.19 4.51
N THR A 17 -0.89 25.71 4.97
CA THR A 17 -0.60 24.28 5.05
C THR A 17 -1.62 23.55 5.93
N GLN A 18 -1.96 24.10 7.11
CA GLN A 18 -2.98 23.55 8.00
C GLN A 18 -4.35 23.40 7.34
N LYS A 19 -4.78 24.42 6.58
CA LYS A 19 -6.05 24.35 5.82
C LYS A 19 -6.01 23.27 4.76
N ILE A 20 -4.89 23.11 4.05
CA ILE A 20 -4.71 22.08 3.02
C ILE A 20 -4.74 20.70 3.65
N THR A 21 -3.99 20.46 4.74
CA THR A 21 -3.96 19.15 5.41
C THR A 21 -5.32 18.79 6.00
N SER A 22 -6.05 19.73 6.59
CA SER A 22 -7.41 19.51 7.09
C SER A 22 -8.39 19.15 5.96
N ALA A 23 -8.31 19.83 4.81
CA ALA A 23 -9.12 19.49 3.65
C ALA A 23 -8.77 18.08 3.12
N MET A 24 -7.48 17.74 3.07
CA MET A 24 -7.03 16.40 2.64
C MET A 24 -7.47 15.30 3.60
N GLU A 25 -7.50 15.56 4.90
CA GLU A 25 -8.05 14.64 5.92
C GLU A 25 -9.52 14.32 5.61
N MET A 26 -10.36 15.34 5.40
CA MET A 26 -11.79 15.17 5.10
C MET A 26 -12.02 14.40 3.79
N VAL A 27 -11.25 14.70 2.74
CA VAL A 27 -11.32 13.98 1.46
C VAL A 27 -10.91 12.52 1.64
N ALA A 28 -9.82 12.26 2.38
CA ALA A 28 -9.36 10.89 2.64
C ALA A 28 -10.40 10.10 3.46
N ALA A 29 -11.03 10.71 4.47
CA ALA A 29 -12.10 10.09 5.24
C ALA A 29 -13.31 9.69 4.38
N SER A 30 -13.73 10.56 3.46
CA SER A 30 -14.83 10.27 2.53
C SER A 30 -14.48 9.12 1.57
N LYS A 31 -13.25 9.13 1.01
CA LYS A 31 -12.77 8.08 0.09
C LYS A 31 -12.57 6.75 0.79
N MET A 32 -12.13 6.76 2.07
CA MET A 32 -11.96 5.56 2.88
C MET A 32 -13.27 4.77 3.01
N ARG A 33 -14.40 5.43 3.28
CA ARG A 33 -15.70 4.76 3.36
C ARG A 33 -16.04 4.02 2.07
N LYS A 34 -15.88 4.70 0.93
CA LYS A 34 -16.12 4.09 -0.39
C LYS A 34 -15.18 2.92 -0.69
N ALA A 35 -13.91 3.01 -0.27
CA ALA A 35 -12.95 1.93 -0.43
C ALA A 35 -13.30 0.72 0.47
N GLN A 36 -13.74 0.96 1.70
CA GLN A 36 -14.23 -0.11 2.59
C GLN A 36 -15.46 -0.81 2.04
N ASP A 37 -16.44 -0.06 1.50
CA ASP A 37 -17.62 -0.65 0.88
C ASP A 37 -17.24 -1.56 -0.29
N ARG A 38 -16.31 -1.15 -1.14
CA ARG A 38 -15.78 -1.99 -2.23
C ARG A 38 -15.06 -3.23 -1.73
N MET A 39 -14.20 -3.07 -0.71
CA MET A 39 -13.49 -4.19 -0.09
C MET A 39 -14.47 -5.24 0.45
N GLN A 40 -15.54 -4.81 1.12
CA GLN A 40 -16.57 -5.71 1.64
C GLN A 40 -17.37 -6.38 0.52
N THR A 41 -17.63 -5.67 -0.57
CA THR A 41 -18.37 -6.22 -1.73
C THR A 41 -17.53 -7.26 -2.50
N SER A 42 -16.22 -7.07 -2.61
CA SER A 42 -15.34 -8.01 -3.34
C SER A 42 -14.95 -9.24 -2.51
N ARG A 43 -14.91 -9.14 -1.19
CA ARG A 43 -14.46 -10.19 -0.26
C ARG A 43 -15.21 -11.53 -0.40
N PRO A 44 -16.56 -11.57 -0.48
CA PRO A 44 -17.29 -12.83 -0.59
C PRO A 44 -16.89 -13.66 -1.81
N TYR A 45 -16.60 -13.01 -2.95
CA TYR A 45 -16.14 -13.70 -4.16
C TYR A 45 -14.75 -14.30 -3.95
N ALA A 46 -13.80 -13.50 -3.40
CA ALA A 46 -12.44 -13.95 -3.13
C ALA A 46 -12.40 -15.11 -2.13
N ASP A 47 -13.26 -15.10 -1.11
CA ASP A 47 -13.37 -16.17 -0.11
C ASP A 47 -13.98 -17.43 -0.72
N LYS A 48 -15.03 -17.29 -1.55
CA LYS A 48 -15.67 -18.45 -2.19
C LYS A 48 -14.78 -19.14 -3.20
N ILE A 49 -14.09 -18.38 -4.05
CA ILE A 49 -13.18 -18.96 -5.04
C ILE A 49 -11.98 -19.62 -4.36
N ARG A 50 -11.48 -19.06 -3.24
CA ARG A 50 -10.45 -19.69 -2.41
C ARG A 50 -10.92 -21.03 -1.86
N ALA A 51 -12.14 -21.11 -1.32
CA ALA A 51 -12.72 -22.34 -0.79
C ALA A 51 -12.83 -23.42 -1.88
N VAL A 52 -13.32 -23.06 -3.08
CA VAL A 52 -13.41 -24.00 -4.21
C VAL A 52 -12.04 -24.51 -4.62
N VAL A 53 -11.06 -23.61 -4.79
CA VAL A 53 -9.68 -23.99 -5.13
C VAL A 53 -9.04 -24.87 -4.05
N GLY A 54 -9.28 -24.57 -2.76
CA GLY A 54 -8.82 -25.41 -1.65
C GLY A 54 -9.39 -26.83 -1.73
N HIS A 55 -10.69 -26.99 -2.01
CA HIS A 55 -11.30 -28.31 -2.22
C HIS A 55 -10.68 -29.06 -3.41
N MET A 56 -10.44 -28.34 -4.53
CA MET A 56 -9.85 -28.96 -5.73
C MET A 56 -8.40 -29.37 -5.49
N ALA A 57 -7.64 -28.63 -4.69
CA ALA A 57 -6.26 -29.00 -4.33
C ALA A 57 -6.19 -30.30 -3.49
N HIS A 58 -7.25 -30.60 -2.72
CA HIS A 58 -7.36 -31.83 -1.92
C HIS A 58 -8.06 -33.00 -2.64
N ALA A 59 -8.78 -32.70 -3.74
CA ALA A 59 -9.40 -33.74 -4.54
C ALA A 59 -8.34 -34.59 -5.25
N ASN A 60 -8.49 -35.92 -5.19
CA ASN A 60 -7.64 -36.86 -5.93
C ASN A 60 -7.93 -36.74 -7.45
N SER A 61 -7.48 -35.66 -8.06
CA SER A 61 -7.58 -35.45 -9.50
C SER A 61 -6.42 -36.18 -10.18
N GLU A 62 -6.71 -36.94 -11.23
CA GLU A 62 -5.70 -37.56 -12.10
C GLU A 62 -4.77 -36.50 -12.72
N TYR A 63 -5.25 -35.26 -12.82
CA TYR A 63 -4.53 -34.10 -13.35
C TYR A 63 -3.97 -33.23 -12.20
N ARG A 64 -2.64 -33.16 -12.10
CA ARG A 64 -1.93 -32.26 -11.19
C ARG A 64 -1.52 -30.98 -11.90
N HIS A 65 -2.30 -29.92 -11.69
CA HIS A 65 -1.99 -28.60 -12.25
C HIS A 65 -0.62 -28.07 -11.79
N ALA A 66 0.07 -27.32 -12.68
CA ALA A 66 1.40 -26.74 -12.38
C ALA A 66 1.40 -25.85 -11.13
N TYR A 67 0.27 -25.18 -10.83
CA TYR A 67 0.11 -24.32 -9.65
C TYR A 67 0.04 -25.06 -8.31
N LEU A 68 -0.08 -26.39 -8.31
CA LEU A 68 -0.08 -27.25 -7.13
C LEU A 68 1.26 -27.96 -6.89
N GLN A 69 2.21 -27.82 -7.83
CA GLN A 69 3.48 -28.54 -7.78
C GLN A 69 4.55 -27.68 -7.10
N GLU A 70 5.14 -28.20 -6.04
CA GLU A 70 6.34 -27.61 -5.45
C GLU A 70 7.56 -27.87 -6.35
N ARG A 71 8.38 -26.82 -6.54
CA ARG A 71 9.63 -26.85 -7.28
C ARG A 71 10.79 -26.41 -6.39
N GLU A 72 12.01 -26.82 -6.76
CA GLU A 72 13.22 -26.27 -6.16
C GLU A 72 13.30 -24.77 -6.45
N VAL A 73 13.47 -23.97 -5.39
CA VAL A 73 13.40 -22.52 -5.50
C VAL A 73 14.72 -21.95 -6.00
N LYS A 74 14.75 -21.49 -7.24
CA LYS A 74 15.89 -20.81 -7.88
C LYS A 74 15.56 -19.35 -8.17
N ARG A 75 14.30 -19.08 -8.51
CA ARG A 75 13.82 -17.72 -8.78
C ARG A 75 12.42 -17.52 -8.21
N VAL A 76 12.19 -16.34 -7.65
CA VAL A 76 10.95 -15.99 -6.96
C VAL A 76 10.34 -14.73 -7.57
N GLY A 77 9.04 -14.77 -7.85
CA GLY A 77 8.26 -13.62 -8.28
C GLY A 77 7.56 -12.93 -7.10
N TYR A 78 7.54 -11.61 -7.10
CA TYR A 78 6.75 -10.79 -6.17
C TYR A 78 5.80 -9.87 -6.92
N ILE A 79 4.52 -9.96 -6.60
CA ILE A 79 3.54 -8.92 -6.96
C ILE A 79 3.45 -7.98 -5.76
N VAL A 80 3.91 -6.74 -5.92
CA VAL A 80 4.01 -5.76 -4.83
C VAL A 80 2.99 -4.66 -5.03
N VAL A 81 2.02 -4.58 -4.11
CA VAL A 81 0.93 -3.60 -4.16
C VAL A 81 1.28 -2.41 -3.26
N THR A 82 1.42 -1.24 -3.88
CA THR A 82 1.71 0.04 -3.23
C THR A 82 0.74 1.12 -3.70
N SER A 83 0.82 2.32 -3.12
CA SER A 83 0.04 3.46 -3.60
C SER A 83 0.69 4.19 -4.78
N ASP A 84 -0.13 4.89 -5.56
CA ASP A 84 0.37 5.81 -6.59
C ASP A 84 0.88 7.12 -5.96
N ARG A 85 0.20 7.61 -4.93
CA ARG A 85 0.48 8.90 -4.29
C ARG A 85 1.11 8.74 -2.92
N GLY A 86 1.84 9.77 -2.48
CA GLY A 86 2.38 9.84 -1.13
C GLY A 86 1.41 10.41 -0.10
N LEU A 87 1.97 10.92 0.99
CA LEU A 87 1.26 11.53 2.13
C LEU A 87 0.34 10.56 2.88
N CYS A 88 0.63 9.26 2.82
CA CYS A 88 -0.05 8.18 3.54
C CYS A 88 0.80 7.63 4.71
N GLY A 89 1.55 8.52 5.38
CA GLY A 89 2.41 8.15 6.50
C GLY A 89 3.44 7.10 6.15
N GLY A 90 3.59 6.09 6.99
CA GLY A 90 4.55 4.99 6.83
C GLY A 90 4.06 3.81 6.00
N LEU A 91 2.87 3.85 5.40
CA LEU A 91 2.25 2.70 4.75
C LEU A 91 3.19 1.98 3.77
N ASN A 92 3.64 2.69 2.72
CA ASN A 92 4.53 2.10 1.72
C ASN A 92 5.92 1.78 2.28
N THR A 93 6.46 2.66 3.13
CA THR A 93 7.79 2.48 3.72
C THR A 93 7.86 1.24 4.60
N ASN A 94 6.83 0.96 5.38
CA ASN A 94 6.77 -0.22 6.25
C ASN A 94 6.66 -1.51 5.42
N LEU A 95 5.82 -1.52 4.38
CA LEU A 95 5.71 -2.65 3.46
C LEU A 95 7.05 -2.92 2.76
N LEU A 96 7.63 -1.90 2.15
CA LEU A 96 8.88 -2.04 1.39
C LEU A 96 10.06 -2.45 2.30
N ARG A 97 10.11 -1.94 3.54
CA ARG A 97 11.13 -2.35 4.52
C ARG A 97 11.02 -3.83 4.89
N SER A 98 9.81 -4.31 5.13
CA SER A 98 9.56 -5.73 5.41
C SER A 98 9.97 -6.58 4.22
N LEU A 99 9.55 -6.18 3.02
CA LEU A 99 9.81 -6.92 1.79
C LEU A 99 11.31 -6.99 1.44
N VAL A 100 12.04 -5.87 1.59
CA VAL A 100 13.50 -5.86 1.36
C VAL A 100 14.23 -6.81 2.30
N LYS A 101 13.78 -6.95 3.55
CA LYS A 101 14.36 -7.90 4.48
C LYS A 101 14.18 -9.34 3.99
N ASP A 102 12.97 -9.69 3.57
CA ASP A 102 12.65 -11.02 3.03
C ASP A 102 13.46 -11.29 1.73
N MET A 103 13.55 -10.28 0.86
CA MET A 103 14.35 -10.35 -0.38
C MET A 103 15.85 -10.52 -0.12
N GLN A 104 16.39 -9.88 0.91
CA GLN A 104 17.79 -10.05 1.30
C GLN A 104 18.09 -11.47 1.78
N GLU A 105 17.18 -12.09 2.52
CA GLU A 105 17.32 -13.48 2.95
C GLU A 105 17.31 -14.45 1.76
N LEU A 106 16.52 -14.19 0.73
CA LEU A 106 16.50 -14.99 -0.51
C LEU A 106 17.77 -14.75 -1.34
N HIS A 107 18.20 -13.51 -1.46
CA HIS A 107 19.43 -13.17 -2.17
C HIS A 107 20.67 -13.84 -1.57
N ASN A 108 20.73 -13.91 -0.24
CA ASN A 108 21.81 -14.63 0.48
C ASN A 108 21.81 -16.15 0.19
N LYS A 109 20.68 -16.69 -0.28
CA LYS A 109 20.56 -18.08 -0.73
C LYS A 109 20.77 -18.24 -2.24
N ASN A 110 21.25 -17.20 -2.93
CA ASN A 110 21.41 -17.14 -4.39
C ASN A 110 20.11 -17.35 -5.17
N VAL A 111 18.97 -16.92 -4.61
CA VAL A 111 17.67 -16.94 -5.29
C VAL A 111 17.47 -15.61 -6.02
N GLU A 112 17.18 -15.68 -7.31
CA GLU A 112 16.87 -14.50 -8.11
C GLU A 112 15.45 -14.01 -7.86
N ILE A 113 15.19 -12.70 -8.07
CA ILE A 113 13.93 -12.08 -7.71
C ILE A 113 13.40 -11.25 -8.87
N ASP A 114 12.21 -11.59 -9.34
CA ASP A 114 11.45 -10.84 -10.32
C ASP A 114 10.28 -10.11 -9.66
N ILE A 115 10.01 -8.88 -10.11
CA ILE A 115 9.04 -8.01 -9.46
C ILE A 115 7.98 -7.54 -10.45
N CYS A 116 6.72 -7.70 -10.07
CA CYS A 116 5.59 -6.99 -10.66
C CYS A 116 5.16 -5.88 -9.70
N ALA A 117 5.38 -4.63 -10.07
CA ALA A 117 5.08 -3.50 -9.20
C ALA A 117 3.73 -2.85 -9.56
N ILE A 118 2.79 -2.88 -8.64
CA ILE A 118 1.49 -2.20 -8.73
C ILE A 118 1.55 -0.95 -7.87
N GLY A 119 1.34 0.22 -8.49
CA GLY A 119 1.46 1.54 -7.87
C GLY A 119 2.81 2.21 -8.07
N GLN A 120 2.76 3.53 -8.28
CA GLN A 120 3.94 4.35 -8.63
C GLN A 120 5.03 4.33 -7.57
N LYS A 121 4.68 4.19 -6.28
CA LYS A 121 5.66 4.19 -5.18
C LYS A 121 6.54 2.95 -5.21
N GLY A 122 5.97 1.78 -5.50
CA GLY A 122 6.73 0.54 -5.70
C GLY A 122 7.63 0.60 -6.93
N VAL A 123 7.09 1.04 -8.07
CA VAL A 123 7.86 1.20 -9.31
C VAL A 123 9.07 2.11 -9.10
N SER A 124 8.87 3.28 -8.48
CA SER A 124 9.97 4.22 -8.22
C SER A 124 11.01 3.65 -7.26
N PHE A 125 10.57 2.93 -6.23
CA PHE A 125 11.45 2.31 -5.25
C PHE A 125 12.34 1.24 -5.89
N PHE A 126 11.75 0.27 -6.59
CA PHE A 126 12.50 -0.86 -7.17
C PHE A 126 13.41 -0.43 -8.32
N LYS A 127 13.03 0.57 -9.11
CA LYS A 127 13.95 1.18 -10.09
C LYS A 127 15.20 1.78 -9.46
N SER A 128 15.06 2.38 -8.26
CA SER A 128 16.21 2.95 -7.54
C SER A 128 16.99 1.91 -6.74
N PHE A 129 16.32 0.88 -6.25
CA PHE A 129 16.91 -0.19 -5.45
C PHE A 129 17.67 -1.22 -6.29
N GLY A 130 17.38 -1.31 -7.61
CA GLY A 130 18.04 -2.25 -8.53
C GLY A 130 17.31 -3.59 -8.68
N GLY A 131 16.03 -3.67 -8.32
CA GLY A 131 15.20 -4.87 -8.53
C GLY A 131 14.85 -5.09 -10.01
N ASN A 132 14.73 -6.36 -10.43
CA ASN A 132 14.28 -6.72 -11.77
C ASN A 132 12.76 -6.58 -11.88
N VAL A 133 12.31 -5.41 -12.37
CA VAL A 133 10.87 -5.13 -12.55
C VAL A 133 10.45 -5.58 -13.95
N ILE A 134 9.81 -6.75 -14.04
CA ILE A 134 9.35 -7.34 -15.32
C ILE A 134 7.97 -6.86 -15.75
N ALA A 135 7.13 -6.44 -14.80
CA ALA A 135 5.82 -5.85 -15.06
C ALA A 135 5.53 -4.69 -14.10
N ALA A 136 4.79 -3.70 -14.59
CA ALA A 136 4.37 -2.57 -13.76
C ALA A 136 2.99 -2.08 -14.19
N LYS A 137 2.15 -1.74 -13.20
CA LYS A 137 0.87 -1.04 -13.41
C LYS A 137 0.76 0.12 -12.44
N THR A 138 0.48 1.29 -12.98
CA THR A 138 0.35 2.54 -12.20
C THR A 138 -0.91 3.29 -12.62
N HIS A 139 -1.28 4.30 -11.85
CA HIS A 139 -2.41 5.20 -12.14
C HIS A 139 -3.78 4.47 -12.13
N LEU A 140 -3.96 3.51 -11.22
CA LEU A 140 -5.22 2.79 -11.02
C LEU A 140 -6.34 3.67 -10.42
N GLY A 141 -5.99 4.84 -9.88
CA GLY A 141 -6.94 5.77 -9.28
C GLY A 141 -7.51 5.28 -7.94
N ASP A 142 -8.66 5.85 -7.56
CA ASP A 142 -9.34 5.53 -6.30
C ASP A 142 -10.34 4.36 -6.44
N ALA A 143 -10.56 3.88 -7.65
CA ALA A 143 -11.53 2.84 -7.99
C ALA A 143 -10.91 1.88 -9.01
N PRO A 144 -9.93 1.05 -8.60
CA PRO A 144 -9.30 0.10 -9.51
C PRO A 144 -10.33 -0.90 -10.03
N GLU A 145 -10.21 -1.26 -11.30
CA GLU A 145 -11.01 -2.30 -11.92
C GLU A 145 -10.18 -3.55 -12.17
N ALA A 146 -10.78 -4.74 -12.04
CA ALA A 146 -10.05 -6.01 -12.16
C ALA A 146 -9.35 -6.15 -13.53
N HIS A 147 -10.00 -5.74 -14.62
CA HIS A 147 -9.46 -5.84 -15.97
C HIS A 147 -8.15 -5.04 -16.16
N GLU A 148 -7.93 -3.99 -15.38
CA GLU A 148 -6.71 -3.18 -15.46
C GLU A 148 -5.46 -3.91 -14.94
N LEU A 149 -5.65 -4.94 -14.12
CA LEU A 149 -4.59 -5.71 -13.48
C LEU A 149 -4.22 -6.97 -14.27
N ILE A 150 -5.14 -7.49 -15.10
CA ILE A 150 -4.99 -8.77 -15.81
C ILE A 150 -3.65 -8.84 -16.56
N GLY A 151 -3.30 -7.80 -17.31
CA GLY A 151 -2.05 -7.80 -18.09
C GLY A 151 -0.79 -7.96 -17.22
N SER A 152 -0.73 -7.28 -16.08
CA SER A 152 0.41 -7.35 -15.17
C SER A 152 0.49 -8.70 -14.43
N VAL A 153 -0.67 -9.23 -14.04
CA VAL A 153 -0.77 -10.54 -13.38
C VAL A 153 -0.40 -11.64 -14.36
N LYS A 154 -0.90 -11.56 -15.60
CA LYS A 154 -0.63 -12.55 -16.65
C LYS A 154 0.87 -12.70 -16.92
N VAL A 155 1.65 -11.62 -16.98
CA VAL A 155 3.11 -11.70 -17.15
C VAL A 155 3.75 -12.58 -16.07
N MET A 156 3.31 -12.46 -14.80
CA MET A 156 3.83 -13.27 -13.70
C MET A 156 3.37 -14.73 -13.77
N LEU A 157 2.12 -14.97 -14.21
CA LEU A 157 1.59 -16.32 -14.39
C LEU A 157 2.27 -17.03 -15.58
N ASP A 158 2.49 -16.32 -16.68
CA ASP A 158 3.23 -16.87 -17.83
C ASP A 158 4.67 -17.23 -17.43
N SER A 159 5.36 -16.37 -16.65
CA SER A 159 6.70 -16.67 -16.13
C SER A 159 6.70 -17.89 -15.20
N PHE A 160 5.66 -18.10 -14.41
CA PHE A 160 5.52 -19.28 -13.56
C PHE A 160 5.26 -20.54 -14.39
N ASN A 161 4.38 -20.46 -15.39
CA ASN A 161 4.04 -21.58 -16.28
C ASN A 161 5.22 -22.02 -17.13
N ASN A 162 6.04 -21.06 -17.62
CA ASN A 162 7.26 -21.32 -18.37
C ASN A 162 8.40 -21.90 -17.51
N GLY A 163 8.27 -21.85 -16.17
CA GLY A 163 9.32 -22.27 -15.25
C GLY A 163 10.41 -21.24 -15.03
N ASP A 164 10.18 -19.98 -15.44
CA ASP A 164 11.10 -18.87 -15.19
C ASP A 164 11.11 -18.47 -13.72
N ILE A 165 9.98 -18.64 -13.02
CA ILE A 165 9.84 -18.46 -11.57
C ILE A 165 9.26 -19.72 -10.92
N ASP A 166 9.74 -20.06 -9.72
CA ASP A 166 9.35 -21.25 -8.98
C ASP A 166 8.32 -20.98 -7.90
N ARG A 167 8.28 -19.74 -7.39
CA ARG A 167 7.31 -19.26 -6.41
C ARG A 167 6.83 -17.88 -6.77
N LEU A 168 5.56 -17.60 -6.45
CA LEU A 168 4.96 -16.29 -6.61
C LEU A 168 4.38 -15.83 -5.28
N TYR A 169 4.78 -14.65 -4.83
CA TYR A 169 4.28 -14.00 -3.62
C TYR A 169 3.50 -12.72 -3.94
N LEU A 170 2.50 -12.46 -3.13
CA LEU A 170 1.75 -11.20 -3.11
C LEU A 170 2.11 -10.43 -1.85
N ALA A 171 2.67 -9.23 -2.03
CA ALA A 171 3.01 -8.32 -0.96
C ALA A 171 2.10 -7.10 -0.99
N GLY A 172 1.45 -6.80 0.13
CA GLY A 172 0.51 -5.69 0.24
C GLY A 172 0.23 -5.33 1.69
N ASN A 173 -0.77 -4.48 1.91
CA ASN A 173 -1.19 -4.07 3.24
C ASN A 173 -2.58 -4.61 3.55
N GLU A 174 -2.71 -5.29 4.67
CA GLU A 174 -3.98 -5.78 5.22
C GLU A 174 -4.64 -4.69 6.07
N PHE A 175 -5.93 -4.49 5.86
CA PHE A 175 -6.72 -3.53 6.62
C PHE A 175 -7.23 -4.16 7.91
N VAL A 176 -6.57 -3.87 9.03
CA VAL A 176 -7.00 -4.33 10.37
C VAL A 176 -8.08 -3.38 10.92
N ASN A 177 -7.78 -2.08 10.95
CA ASN A 177 -8.68 -1.00 11.33
C ASN A 177 -8.16 0.34 10.81
N THR A 178 -8.90 1.41 11.05
CA THR A 178 -8.53 2.76 10.59
C THR A 178 -7.16 3.24 11.09
N MET A 179 -6.72 2.78 12.25
CA MET A 179 -5.44 3.18 12.85
C MET A 179 -4.28 2.23 12.47
N THR A 180 -4.60 0.97 12.14
CA THR A 180 -3.59 -0.08 11.94
C THR A 180 -3.75 -0.71 10.57
N GLN A 181 -2.70 -0.62 9.76
CA GLN A 181 -2.53 -1.32 8.51
C GLN A 181 -1.28 -2.19 8.64
N LYS A 182 -1.41 -3.48 8.35
CA LYS A 182 -0.35 -4.47 8.54
C LYS A 182 0.26 -4.87 7.20
N PRO A 183 1.58 -4.68 6.99
CA PRO A 183 2.26 -5.27 5.85
C PRO A 183 2.17 -6.79 5.90
N VAL A 184 1.81 -7.42 4.79
CA VAL A 184 1.72 -8.87 4.66
C VAL A 184 2.36 -9.33 3.36
N VAL A 185 3.00 -10.50 3.41
CA VAL A 185 3.49 -11.23 2.25
C VAL A 185 2.84 -12.59 2.29
N ARG A 186 2.10 -12.93 1.23
CA ARG A 186 1.37 -14.20 1.10
C ARG A 186 1.88 -14.95 -0.12
N GLN A 187 2.09 -16.25 -0.01
CA GLN A 187 2.39 -17.08 -1.16
C GLN A 187 1.11 -17.24 -2.00
N LEU A 188 1.21 -16.94 -3.30
CA LEU A 188 0.15 -17.21 -4.27
C LEU A 188 0.37 -18.56 -4.96
N LEU A 189 1.61 -18.82 -5.38
CA LEU A 189 2.00 -20.05 -6.08
C LEU A 189 3.33 -20.60 -5.55
N PRO A 190 3.48 -21.94 -5.48
CA PRO A 190 2.41 -22.92 -5.61
C PRO A 190 1.36 -22.73 -4.52
N LEU A 191 0.12 -23.14 -4.81
CA LEU A 191 -0.97 -23.08 -3.85
C LEU A 191 -0.62 -24.01 -2.68
N ALA A 192 -0.51 -23.44 -1.48
CA ALA A 192 -0.43 -24.23 -0.26
C ALA A 192 -1.79 -24.92 -0.05
N ALA A 193 -1.79 -26.21 0.23
CA ALA A 193 -2.96 -26.85 0.77
C ALA A 193 -3.22 -26.21 2.15
N ASP A 194 -4.11 -25.23 2.20
CA ASP A 194 -4.49 -24.59 3.46
C ASP A 194 -5.12 -25.69 4.34
N ASP A 195 -4.49 -25.95 5.46
CA ASP A 195 -5.01 -26.78 6.55
C ASP A 195 -6.19 -26.07 7.27
N ASP A 196 -7.08 -25.48 6.51
CA ASP A 196 -8.26 -24.79 7.06
C ASP A 196 -9.21 -25.87 7.60
N GLN A 197 -9.09 -26.09 8.92
CA GLN A 197 -9.73 -27.15 9.71
C GLN A 197 -11.28 -27.17 9.65
N GLY A 198 -11.88 -26.36 8.78
CA GLY A 198 -13.33 -26.22 8.62
C GLY A 198 -13.96 -27.07 7.53
N MET A 199 -13.20 -27.63 6.59
CA MET A 199 -13.78 -28.29 5.40
C MET A 199 -13.48 -29.78 5.35
N LYS A 200 -13.94 -30.53 6.37
CA LYS A 200 -13.95 -31.98 6.38
C LYS A 200 -15.12 -32.53 5.57
N GLY A 201 -15.10 -32.34 4.24
CA GLY A 201 -16.03 -32.97 3.33
C GLY A 201 -15.27 -33.44 2.10
N GLN A 202 -15.40 -34.68 1.71
CA GLN A 202 -15.01 -35.14 0.37
C GLN A 202 -16.04 -34.54 -0.59
N TRP A 203 -15.67 -33.40 -1.23
CA TRP A 203 -16.47 -32.80 -2.28
C TRP A 203 -15.98 -33.38 -3.59
N ASP A 204 -16.85 -34.12 -4.26
CA ASP A 204 -16.61 -34.61 -5.61
C ASP A 204 -17.33 -33.66 -6.56
N TYR A 205 -16.56 -32.90 -7.35
CA TYR A 205 -17.11 -31.97 -8.34
C TYR A 205 -17.27 -32.68 -9.66
N ILE A 206 -18.38 -32.43 -10.33
CA ILE A 206 -18.57 -32.84 -11.72
C ILE A 206 -17.97 -31.76 -12.61
N TYR A 207 -16.96 -32.14 -13.37
CA TYR A 207 -16.24 -31.24 -14.27
C TYR A 207 -16.83 -31.34 -15.67
N GLU A 208 -17.38 -30.24 -16.21
CA GLU A 208 -17.92 -30.14 -17.56
C GLU A 208 -17.37 -28.90 -18.26
N PRO A 209 -16.91 -28.93 -19.53
CA PRO A 209 -16.82 -30.11 -20.38
C PRO A 209 -15.54 -30.93 -20.16
N ASP A 210 -14.48 -30.34 -19.59
CA ASP A 210 -13.16 -30.97 -19.34
C ASP A 210 -12.55 -30.42 -18.05
N ALA A 211 -12.04 -31.32 -17.20
CA ALA A 211 -11.49 -30.97 -15.91
C ALA A 211 -10.24 -30.08 -16.01
N GLU A 212 -9.37 -30.32 -16.99
CA GLU A 212 -8.13 -29.58 -17.17
C GLU A 212 -8.38 -28.13 -17.59
N ALA A 213 -9.22 -27.90 -18.62
CA ALA A 213 -9.55 -26.57 -19.09
C ALA A 213 -10.25 -25.74 -18.02
N LEU A 214 -11.21 -26.35 -17.28
CA LEU A 214 -11.93 -25.70 -16.22
C LEU A 214 -11.01 -25.33 -15.04
N LEU A 215 -10.11 -26.24 -14.64
CA LEU A 215 -9.13 -26.01 -13.60
C LEU A 215 -8.19 -24.85 -13.94
N ASN A 216 -7.66 -24.81 -15.15
CA ASN A 216 -6.79 -23.76 -15.61
C ASN A 216 -7.48 -22.39 -15.52
N GLU A 217 -8.69 -22.28 -16.07
CA GLU A 217 -9.44 -21.01 -16.01
C GLU A 217 -9.78 -20.58 -14.59
N MET A 218 -10.21 -21.51 -13.74
CA MET A 218 -10.56 -21.20 -12.36
C MET A 218 -9.35 -20.78 -11.53
N LEU A 219 -8.19 -21.40 -11.72
CA LEU A 219 -6.97 -21.06 -10.99
C LEU A 219 -6.43 -19.70 -11.42
N ASP A 220 -6.46 -19.38 -12.71
CA ASP A 220 -6.09 -18.05 -13.20
C ASP A 220 -7.03 -16.98 -12.60
N ARG A 221 -8.35 -17.22 -12.62
CA ARG A 221 -9.34 -16.32 -12.01
C ARG A 221 -9.17 -16.18 -10.51
N TYR A 222 -8.75 -17.26 -9.83
CA TYR A 222 -8.41 -17.21 -8.42
C TYR A 222 -7.26 -16.24 -8.15
N ILE A 223 -6.14 -16.37 -8.88
CA ILE A 223 -4.98 -15.48 -8.70
C ILE A 223 -5.33 -14.03 -9.03
N GLU A 224 -6.02 -13.79 -10.17
CA GLU A 224 -6.51 -12.45 -10.53
C GLU A 224 -7.37 -11.83 -9.41
N SER A 225 -8.27 -12.62 -8.83
CA SER A 225 -9.14 -12.21 -7.73
C SER A 225 -8.36 -11.88 -6.45
N GLN A 226 -7.34 -12.69 -6.08
CA GLN A 226 -6.50 -12.42 -4.91
C GLN A 226 -5.70 -11.12 -5.09
N VAL A 227 -5.14 -10.88 -6.27
CA VAL A 227 -4.41 -9.63 -6.57
C VAL A 227 -5.37 -8.44 -6.56
N TYR A 228 -6.54 -8.56 -7.18
CA TYR A 228 -7.56 -7.51 -7.16
C TYR A 228 -8.00 -7.16 -5.74
N GLN A 229 -8.28 -8.17 -4.92
CA GLN A 229 -8.65 -7.99 -3.51
C GLN A 229 -7.54 -7.24 -2.74
N ALA A 230 -6.28 -7.61 -2.95
CA ALA A 230 -5.16 -6.93 -2.31
C ALA A 230 -5.03 -5.46 -2.75
N VAL A 231 -5.31 -5.14 -4.02
CA VAL A 231 -5.29 -3.76 -4.53
C VAL A 231 -6.42 -2.94 -3.92
N VAL A 232 -7.63 -3.48 -3.85
CA VAL A 232 -8.79 -2.81 -3.23
C VAL A 232 -8.55 -2.60 -1.73
N GLU A 233 -8.02 -3.60 -1.04
CA GLU A 233 -7.67 -3.53 0.38
C GLU A 233 -6.56 -2.50 0.64
N ASN A 234 -5.52 -2.48 -0.21
CA ASN A 234 -4.47 -1.48 -0.12
C ASN A 234 -4.99 -0.06 -0.36
N THR A 235 -5.98 0.13 -1.22
CA THR A 235 -6.63 1.44 -1.42
C THR A 235 -7.34 1.89 -0.14
N ALA A 236 -8.03 1.00 0.57
CA ALA A 236 -8.64 1.31 1.87
C ALA A 236 -7.56 1.65 2.92
N CYS A 237 -6.47 0.89 2.97
CA CYS A 237 -5.31 1.18 3.82
C CYS A 237 -4.68 2.55 3.51
N GLU A 238 -4.54 2.89 2.24
CA GLU A 238 -3.99 4.16 1.78
C GLU A 238 -4.84 5.35 2.24
N MET A 239 -6.16 5.25 2.10
CA MET A 239 -7.06 6.33 2.53
C MET A 239 -7.08 6.48 4.05
N ALA A 240 -7.07 5.38 4.81
CA ALA A 240 -7.01 5.41 6.26
C ALA A 240 -5.68 6.00 6.77
N ALA A 241 -4.55 5.54 6.22
CA ALA A 241 -3.23 6.05 6.59
C ALA A 241 -3.06 7.53 6.21
N ARG A 242 -3.58 7.96 5.06
CA ARG A 242 -3.56 9.36 4.63
C ARG A 242 -4.41 10.22 5.55
N MET A 243 -5.62 9.80 5.91
CA MET A 243 -6.48 10.51 6.85
C MET A 243 -5.75 10.76 8.17
N LEU A 244 -5.14 9.74 8.77
CA LEU A 244 -4.41 9.85 10.02
C LEU A 244 -3.16 10.74 9.89
N ALA A 245 -2.39 10.59 8.81
CA ALA A 245 -1.22 11.42 8.56
C ALA A 245 -1.57 12.90 8.38
N MET A 246 -2.67 13.20 7.68
CA MET A 246 -3.13 14.58 7.49
C MET A 246 -3.71 15.17 8.76
N LYS A 247 -4.42 14.39 9.60
CA LYS A 247 -4.84 14.81 10.92
C LYS A 247 -3.65 15.22 11.77
N ASN A 248 -2.65 14.35 11.90
CA ASN A 248 -1.44 14.65 12.68
C ASN A 248 -0.70 15.89 12.14
N ALA A 249 -0.65 16.05 10.81
CA ALA A 249 -0.04 17.23 10.20
C ALA A 249 -0.82 18.53 10.51
N THR A 250 -2.15 18.47 10.55
CA THR A 250 -3.03 19.59 10.91
C THR A 250 -2.84 20.00 12.38
N ASP A 251 -2.78 19.02 13.27
CA ASP A 251 -2.58 19.24 14.70
C ASP A 251 -1.19 19.85 14.97
N ASN A 252 -0.14 19.27 14.38
CA ASN A 252 1.24 19.79 14.47
C ASN A 252 1.35 21.21 13.91
N ALA A 253 0.68 21.52 12.80
CA ALA A 253 0.67 22.86 12.24
C ALA A 253 0.02 23.87 13.22
N GLY A 254 -1.05 23.46 13.92
CA GLY A 254 -1.69 24.27 14.96
C GLY A 254 -0.75 24.60 16.12
N ASP A 255 0.04 23.64 16.56
CA ASP A 255 0.99 23.85 17.66
C ASP A 255 2.16 24.77 17.23
N ILE A 256 2.70 24.58 16.04
CA ILE A 256 3.73 25.48 15.48
C ILE A 256 3.20 26.92 15.36
N ILE A 257 1.93 27.10 14.96
CA ILE A 257 1.31 28.43 14.87
C ILE A 257 1.24 29.10 16.27
N LYS A 258 0.89 28.35 17.31
CA LYS A 258 0.87 28.87 18.70
C LYS A 258 2.27 29.33 19.14
N GLU A 259 3.28 28.50 18.90
CA GLU A 259 4.68 28.84 19.21
C GLU A 259 5.16 30.08 18.46
N LEU A 260 4.90 30.16 17.16
CA LEU A 260 5.27 31.31 16.36
C LEU A 260 4.55 32.60 16.78
N ASN A 261 3.30 32.51 17.23
CA ASN A 261 2.58 33.67 17.78
C ASN A 261 3.21 34.19 19.09
N LEU A 262 3.68 33.28 19.96
CA LEU A 262 4.42 33.65 21.16
C LEU A 262 5.73 34.36 20.78
N LEU A 263 6.48 33.82 19.84
CA LEU A 263 7.73 34.45 19.37
C LEU A 263 7.48 35.79 18.73
N TYR A 264 6.43 35.90 17.91
CA TYR A 264 6.03 37.17 17.30
C TYR A 264 5.71 38.25 18.36
N ASN A 265 4.93 37.89 19.37
CA ASN A 265 4.55 38.81 20.43
C ASN A 265 5.77 39.24 21.25
N LYS A 266 6.71 38.34 21.57
CA LYS A 266 7.98 38.68 22.24
C LYS A 266 8.83 39.63 21.40
N ALA A 267 9.01 39.32 20.09
CA ALA A 267 9.78 40.16 19.19
C ALA A 267 9.13 41.55 19.01
N ARG A 268 7.80 41.60 18.95
CA ARG A 268 7.06 42.86 18.88
C ARG A 268 7.25 43.69 20.14
N GLN A 269 7.11 43.10 21.35
CA GLN A 269 7.33 43.80 22.62
C GLN A 269 8.76 44.33 22.75
N ALA A 270 9.75 43.54 22.38
CA ALA A 270 11.15 43.95 22.38
C ALA A 270 11.40 45.14 21.43
N ALA A 271 10.83 45.10 20.22
CA ALA A 271 10.94 46.23 19.27
C ALA A 271 10.28 47.49 19.78
N ILE A 272 9.06 47.39 20.37
CA ILE A 272 8.37 48.53 20.94
C ILE A 272 9.19 49.11 22.11
N THR A 273 9.73 48.25 23.02
CA THR A 273 10.54 48.70 24.15
C THR A 273 11.82 49.40 23.64
N GLN A 274 12.46 48.88 22.62
CA GLN A 274 13.62 49.50 22.00
C GLN A 274 13.29 50.86 21.40
N GLU A 275 12.21 50.99 20.62
CA GLU A 275 11.76 52.29 20.07
C GLU A 275 11.44 53.31 21.16
N ILE A 276 10.78 52.90 22.23
CA ILE A 276 10.49 53.77 23.39
C ILE A 276 11.81 54.23 24.03
N SER A 277 12.76 53.31 24.25
CA SER A 277 14.05 53.61 24.87
C SER A 277 14.89 54.59 23.98
N GLU A 278 14.85 54.40 22.68
CA GLU A 278 15.50 55.33 21.73
C GLU A 278 14.89 56.71 21.72
N ILE A 279 13.55 56.83 21.80
CA ILE A 279 12.84 58.12 21.91
C ILE A 279 13.17 58.82 23.25
N VAL A 280 13.11 58.09 24.34
CA VAL A 280 13.41 58.65 25.68
C VAL A 280 14.88 59.06 25.79
N GLY A 281 15.81 58.21 25.28
CA GLY A 281 17.24 58.54 25.24
C GLY A 281 17.57 59.73 24.35
N GLY A 282 16.91 59.84 23.19
CA GLY A 282 17.05 61.01 22.30
C GLY A 282 16.49 62.30 22.93
N ALA A 283 15.36 62.22 23.64
CA ALA A 283 14.82 63.41 24.35
C ALA A 283 15.64 63.86 25.56
N ALA A 284 16.42 62.97 26.16
CA ALA A 284 17.33 63.32 27.27
C ALA A 284 18.70 63.86 26.77
N ALA A 285 18.99 63.79 25.50
CA ALA A 285 20.24 64.26 24.86
C ALA A 285 20.10 65.65 24.22
N VAL A 286 18.89 66.24 24.26
CA VAL A 286 18.55 67.60 23.85
C VAL A 286 18.32 68.48 25.05
#